data_4e0fad61199a5440eb8e5ab5351456df
#
_entry.id   4e0fad61199a5440eb8e5ab5351456df
#
_cell.length_a   1.000
_cell.length_b   1.000
_cell.length_c   1.000
_cell.angle_alpha   90.00
_cell.angle_beta   90.00
_cell.angle_gamma   90.00
#
_symmetry.space_group_name_H-M   'P 1'
#
loop_
_entity.id
_entity.type
_entity.pdbx_description
1 polymer ?
#
loop_
_entity_poly.entity_id
_entity_poly.type
_entity_poly.pdbx_seq_one_letter_code
_entity_poly.pdbx_strand_id
1 'polypeptide(L)'
;MDSTRHADRGERPRVSAVVPARNEGARIAATIGELARHVDEVVVVDDASDDATGALAARAGAVVVRNDRRLGYIGSIKRGFAAATGSIVVTVDADGEMPVERIAELVAPISEGTADMVQGHRSHVARISERLVTAIAALGGPVGDSGTGFRALRADLARQLDIPGSCICGSLALEAHARGARLAEIAIDARPVPGRRRRIAWNHAGQAVLVARMAVRARRKRHGGSA
;
A
#
# COMPACT_ATOMS: atom_id res chain seq x y z
N MET A 1 -33.36 -9.21 13.77
CA MET A 1 -32.85 -10.49 13.23
C MET A 1 -31.46 -10.24 12.74
N ASP A 2 -30.55 -10.60 13.59
CA ASP A 2 -29.13 -10.39 13.45
C ASP A 2 -28.55 -11.62 12.74
N SER A 3 -28.05 -11.45 11.55
CA SER A 3 -27.37 -12.54 10.86
C SER A 3 -26.12 -12.03 10.16
N THR A 4 -25.04 -12.61 10.63
CA THR A 4 -23.74 -12.86 10.01
C THR A 4 -22.55 -12.11 10.59
N ARG A 5 -22.20 -12.50 11.83
CA ARG A 5 -20.79 -12.58 12.22
C ARG A 5 -20.40 -14.05 12.36
N HIS A 6 -20.25 -14.75 11.25
CA HIS A 6 -19.48 -15.97 11.23
C HIS A 6 -18.00 -15.57 11.06
N ALA A 7 -17.34 -15.31 12.17
CA ALA A 7 -15.91 -15.42 12.25
C ALA A 7 -15.59 -16.91 12.23
N ASP A 8 -15.14 -17.41 11.11
CA ASP A 8 -14.52 -18.72 10.97
C ASP A 8 -13.26 -18.74 11.84
N ARG A 9 -13.37 -19.39 13.03
CA ARG A 9 -12.29 -19.51 13.99
C ARG A 9 -11.49 -20.76 13.68
N GLY A 10 -10.63 -20.73 12.67
CA GLY A 10 -9.80 -21.89 12.39
C GLY A 10 -8.73 -21.71 11.32
N GLU A 11 -8.99 -20.93 10.30
CA GLU A 11 -8.03 -20.75 9.19
C GLU A 11 -7.27 -19.44 9.34
N ARG A 12 -5.93 -19.49 9.17
CA ARG A 12 -5.14 -18.25 9.13
C ARG A 12 -5.61 -17.37 7.96
N PRO A 13 -5.62 -16.04 8.11
CA PRO A 13 -6.05 -15.17 7.04
C PRO A 13 -5.14 -15.33 5.81
N ARG A 14 -5.74 -15.48 4.63
CA ARG A 14 -4.99 -15.46 3.37
C ARG A 14 -4.46 -14.07 3.08
N VAL A 15 -3.20 -14.00 2.67
CA VAL A 15 -2.48 -12.77 2.38
C VAL A 15 -2.18 -12.68 0.88
N SER A 16 -2.60 -11.59 0.24
CA SER A 16 -2.25 -11.27 -1.15
C SER A 16 -1.27 -10.10 -1.20
N ALA A 17 -0.12 -10.28 -1.84
CA ALA A 17 0.78 -9.17 -2.17
C ALA A 17 0.33 -8.49 -3.46
N VAL A 18 0.16 -7.18 -3.45
CA VAL A 18 -0.16 -6.35 -4.61
C VAL A 18 1.09 -5.57 -5.03
N VAL A 19 1.58 -5.83 -6.23
CA VAL A 19 2.83 -5.29 -6.77
C VAL A 19 2.53 -4.49 -8.04
N PRO A 20 2.42 -3.15 -7.97
CA PRO A 20 2.36 -2.33 -9.17
C PRO A 20 3.72 -2.32 -9.85
N ALA A 21 3.76 -2.61 -11.14
CA ALA A 21 5.00 -2.72 -11.91
C ALA A 21 4.89 -2.00 -13.25
N ARG A 22 5.96 -1.30 -13.65
CA ARG A 22 6.11 -0.77 -14.99
C ARG A 22 7.57 -0.76 -15.40
N ASN A 23 7.89 -1.54 -16.43
CA ASN A 23 9.25 -1.71 -16.97
C ASN A 23 10.23 -2.22 -15.88
N GLU A 24 9.81 -3.25 -15.15
CA GLU A 24 10.55 -3.91 -14.08
C GLU A 24 10.99 -5.34 -14.48
N GLY A 25 11.03 -5.63 -15.77
CA GLY A 25 11.36 -6.96 -16.29
C GLY A 25 12.66 -7.55 -15.75
N ALA A 26 13.66 -6.70 -15.45
CA ALA A 26 14.93 -7.15 -14.90
C ALA A 26 14.85 -7.67 -13.43
N ARG A 27 13.80 -7.31 -12.68
CA ARG A 27 13.71 -7.58 -11.24
C ARG A 27 12.45 -8.34 -10.84
N ILE A 28 11.38 -8.23 -11.62
CA ILE A 28 10.05 -8.70 -11.23
C ILE A 28 10.03 -10.17 -10.82
N ALA A 29 10.75 -11.04 -11.53
CA ALA A 29 10.79 -12.47 -11.22
C ALA A 29 11.45 -12.75 -9.85
N ALA A 30 12.53 -12.05 -9.51
CA ALA A 30 13.18 -12.17 -8.21
C ALA A 30 12.27 -11.66 -7.08
N THR A 31 11.62 -10.50 -7.28
CA THR A 31 10.67 -9.93 -6.32
C THR A 31 9.50 -10.89 -6.05
N ILE A 32 8.94 -11.51 -7.10
CA ILE A 32 7.85 -12.50 -6.94
C ILE A 32 8.35 -13.74 -6.18
N GLY A 33 9.55 -14.25 -6.52
CA GLY A 33 10.14 -15.40 -5.85
C GLY A 33 10.40 -15.18 -4.36
N GLU A 34 10.77 -13.96 -3.95
CA GLU A 34 10.88 -13.60 -2.54
C GLU A 34 9.50 -13.52 -1.88
N LEU A 35 8.54 -12.80 -2.50
CA LEU A 35 7.19 -12.61 -1.96
C LEU A 35 6.43 -13.92 -1.76
N ALA A 36 6.54 -14.88 -2.69
CA ALA A 36 5.87 -16.16 -2.66
C ALA A 36 6.21 -17.03 -1.43
N ARG A 37 7.28 -16.70 -0.70
CA ARG A 37 7.64 -17.37 0.55
C ARG A 37 6.88 -16.82 1.76
N HIS A 38 6.25 -15.66 1.63
CA HIS A 38 5.68 -14.90 2.74
C HIS A 38 4.18 -14.62 2.58
N VAL A 39 3.62 -14.87 1.38
CA VAL A 39 2.20 -14.62 1.07
C VAL A 39 1.58 -15.80 0.33
N ASP A 40 0.25 -15.87 0.32
CA ASP A 40 -0.49 -16.95 -0.35
C ASP A 40 -0.76 -16.66 -1.83
N GLU A 41 -0.66 -15.37 -2.22
CA GLU A 41 -0.92 -14.91 -3.57
C GLU A 41 -0.07 -13.68 -3.89
N VAL A 42 0.49 -13.63 -5.09
CA VAL A 42 1.15 -12.42 -5.61
C VAL A 42 0.36 -11.92 -6.82
N VAL A 43 -0.17 -10.71 -6.73
CA VAL A 43 -0.90 -10.01 -7.79
C VAL A 43 0.00 -8.91 -8.34
N VAL A 44 0.51 -9.07 -9.55
CA VAL A 44 1.29 -8.05 -10.25
C VAL A 44 0.36 -7.24 -11.16
N VAL A 45 0.33 -5.93 -10.98
CA VAL A 45 -0.39 -5.03 -11.87
C VAL A 45 0.61 -4.39 -12.84
N ASP A 46 0.62 -4.89 -14.06
CA ASP A 46 1.46 -4.37 -15.16
C ASP A 46 0.84 -3.09 -15.75
N ASP A 47 1.40 -1.93 -15.41
CA ASP A 47 0.90 -0.61 -15.80
C ASP A 47 1.34 -0.23 -17.22
N ALA A 48 0.91 -1.02 -18.20
CA ALA A 48 1.25 -0.88 -19.61
C ALA A 48 2.77 -0.81 -19.84
N SER A 49 3.49 -1.84 -19.41
CA SER A 49 4.93 -1.96 -19.66
C SER A 49 5.23 -2.13 -21.16
N ASP A 50 6.33 -1.55 -21.57
CA ASP A 50 6.88 -1.65 -22.92
C ASP A 50 7.86 -2.82 -23.05
N ASP A 51 8.25 -3.43 -21.92
CA ASP A 51 9.14 -4.59 -21.80
C ASP A 51 8.40 -5.89 -21.45
N ALA A 52 9.14 -6.95 -21.16
CA ALA A 52 8.57 -8.26 -20.82
C ALA A 52 8.06 -8.39 -19.37
N THR A 53 7.86 -7.29 -18.62
CA THR A 53 7.48 -7.31 -17.21
C THR A 53 6.31 -8.25 -16.93
N GLY A 54 5.17 -8.08 -17.62
CA GLY A 54 3.98 -8.91 -17.39
C GLY A 54 4.21 -10.39 -17.71
N ALA A 55 4.91 -10.70 -18.82
CA ALA A 55 5.21 -12.08 -19.21
C ALA A 55 6.15 -12.76 -18.21
N LEU A 56 7.16 -12.05 -17.70
CA LEU A 56 8.08 -12.57 -16.69
C LEU A 56 7.38 -12.74 -15.34
N ALA A 57 6.47 -11.84 -14.96
CA ALA A 57 5.66 -11.97 -13.76
C ALA A 57 4.78 -13.23 -13.80
N ALA A 58 4.09 -13.47 -14.92
CA ALA A 58 3.27 -14.67 -15.09
C ALA A 58 4.10 -15.96 -15.01
N ARG A 59 5.26 -16.00 -15.63
CA ARG A 59 6.20 -17.14 -15.56
C ARG A 59 6.73 -17.41 -14.16
N ALA A 60 6.84 -16.35 -13.34
CA ALA A 60 7.25 -16.46 -11.94
C ALA A 60 6.10 -16.87 -11.00
N GLY A 61 4.89 -17.14 -11.52
CA GLY A 61 3.75 -17.64 -10.77
C GLY A 61 2.82 -16.57 -10.21
N ALA A 62 2.97 -15.30 -10.60
CA ALA A 62 2.04 -14.25 -10.19
C ALA A 62 0.74 -14.25 -11.01
N VAL A 63 -0.35 -13.82 -10.37
CA VAL A 63 -1.56 -13.38 -11.06
C VAL A 63 -1.28 -12.01 -11.68
N VAL A 64 -1.34 -11.92 -13.01
CA VAL A 64 -1.03 -10.66 -13.71
C VAL A 64 -2.29 -9.95 -14.15
N VAL A 65 -2.42 -8.70 -13.72
CA VAL A 65 -3.46 -7.76 -14.17
C VAL A 65 -2.81 -6.73 -15.06
N ARG A 66 -3.03 -6.81 -16.38
CA ARG A 66 -2.47 -5.85 -17.32
C ARG A 66 -3.39 -4.64 -17.51
N ASN A 67 -2.84 -3.45 -17.49
CA ASN A 67 -3.52 -2.21 -17.88
C ASN A 67 -3.35 -1.99 -19.40
N ASP A 68 -4.43 -1.66 -20.10
CA ASP A 68 -4.38 -1.34 -21.54
C ASP A 68 -3.65 -0.03 -21.81
N ARG A 69 -3.64 0.87 -20.82
CA ARG A 69 -2.93 2.15 -20.83
C ARG A 69 -2.34 2.42 -19.44
N ARG A 70 -1.38 3.32 -19.38
CA ARG A 70 -0.80 3.75 -18.11
C ARG A 70 -1.85 4.43 -17.22
N LEU A 71 -2.12 3.82 -16.06
CA LEU A 71 -3.00 4.34 -15.03
C LEU A 71 -2.23 5.00 -13.88
N GLY A 72 -0.92 4.80 -13.80
CA GLY A 72 -0.06 5.25 -12.72
C GLY A 72 -0.20 4.40 -11.46
N TYR A 73 0.59 4.75 -10.45
CA TYR A 73 0.73 3.95 -9.22
C TYR A 73 -0.62 3.71 -8.52
N ILE A 74 -1.41 4.76 -8.30
CA ILE A 74 -2.71 4.64 -7.60
C ILE A 74 -3.70 3.80 -8.41
N GLY A 75 -3.80 4.03 -9.73
CA GLY A 75 -4.66 3.23 -10.58
C GLY A 75 -4.31 1.75 -10.53
N SER A 76 -3.01 1.44 -10.55
CA SER A 76 -2.51 0.06 -10.45
C SER A 76 -2.80 -0.56 -9.08
N ILE A 77 -2.58 0.17 -7.99
CA ILE A 77 -2.90 -0.30 -6.63
C ILE A 77 -4.40 -0.64 -6.51
N LYS A 78 -5.29 0.25 -6.98
CA LYS A 78 -6.75 0.01 -6.92
C LYS A 78 -7.15 -1.23 -7.72
N ARG A 79 -6.55 -1.46 -8.90
CA ARG A 79 -6.80 -2.68 -9.68
C ARG A 79 -6.26 -3.93 -8.98
N GLY A 80 -5.10 -3.83 -8.32
CA GLY A 80 -4.56 -4.91 -7.52
C GLY A 80 -5.44 -5.25 -6.32
N PHE A 81 -5.95 -4.25 -5.59
CA PHE A 81 -6.91 -4.47 -4.50
C PHE A 81 -8.19 -5.16 -4.95
N ALA A 82 -8.68 -4.84 -6.15
CA ALA A 82 -9.87 -5.48 -6.71
C ALA A 82 -9.61 -6.93 -7.14
N ALA A 83 -8.40 -7.24 -7.60
CA ALA A 83 -8.03 -8.57 -8.09
C ALA A 83 -7.58 -9.53 -6.97
N ALA A 84 -7.05 -9.00 -5.86
CA ALA A 84 -6.57 -9.80 -4.74
C ALA A 84 -7.69 -10.63 -4.10
N THR A 85 -7.42 -11.92 -3.83
CA THR A 85 -8.39 -12.86 -3.26
C THR A 85 -8.24 -13.04 -1.74
N GLY A 86 -7.11 -12.66 -1.16
CA GLY A 86 -6.86 -12.76 0.27
C GLY A 86 -7.73 -11.82 1.10
N SER A 87 -7.89 -12.15 2.38
CA SER A 87 -8.58 -11.32 3.37
C SER A 87 -7.73 -10.14 3.85
N ILE A 88 -6.41 -10.24 3.69
CA ILE A 88 -5.43 -9.18 3.93
C ILE A 88 -4.67 -8.93 2.63
N VAL A 89 -4.50 -7.66 2.27
CA VAL A 89 -3.67 -7.25 1.13
C VAL A 89 -2.42 -6.53 1.63
N VAL A 90 -1.28 -6.85 1.04
CA VAL A 90 0.00 -6.18 1.32
C VAL A 90 0.46 -5.48 0.04
N THR A 91 0.74 -4.18 0.10
CA THR A 91 1.36 -3.47 -1.02
C THR A 91 2.87 -3.56 -0.93
N VAL A 92 3.53 -3.83 -2.05
CA VAL A 92 5.00 -3.92 -2.14
C VAL A 92 5.43 -3.34 -3.48
N ASP A 93 6.45 -2.48 -3.46
CA ASP A 93 7.06 -1.96 -4.69
C ASP A 93 7.87 -3.05 -5.40
N ALA A 94 7.87 -3.04 -6.74
CA ALA A 94 8.54 -4.06 -7.56
C ALA A 94 10.08 -3.97 -7.54
N ASP A 95 10.66 -3.01 -6.83
CA ASP A 95 12.08 -2.65 -6.87
C ASP A 95 12.99 -3.40 -5.89
N GLY A 96 12.41 -4.21 -5.00
CA GLY A 96 13.14 -5.00 -4.00
C GLY A 96 13.68 -4.19 -2.80
N GLU A 97 13.27 -2.93 -2.64
CA GLU A 97 13.69 -2.11 -1.46
C GLU A 97 13.04 -2.59 -0.16
N MET A 98 11.85 -3.20 -0.22
CA MET A 98 11.09 -3.55 0.98
C MET A 98 11.55 -4.86 1.60
N PRO A 99 11.64 -4.92 2.93
CA PRO A 99 12.03 -6.13 3.67
C PRO A 99 10.84 -7.10 3.73
N VAL A 100 10.62 -7.87 2.66
CA VAL A 100 9.44 -8.75 2.52
C VAL A 100 9.38 -9.84 3.58
N GLU A 101 10.49 -10.20 4.18
CA GLU A 101 10.58 -11.10 5.35
C GLU A 101 9.83 -10.56 6.58
N ARG A 102 9.56 -9.25 6.63
CA ARG A 102 8.80 -8.59 7.69
C ARG A 102 7.28 -8.55 7.43
N ILE A 103 6.79 -9.17 6.34
CA ILE A 103 5.35 -9.22 6.02
C ILE A 103 4.54 -9.82 7.18
N ALA A 104 5.04 -10.85 7.84
CA ALA A 104 4.35 -11.46 8.97
C ALA A 104 4.08 -10.46 10.11
N GLU A 105 5.05 -9.59 10.42
CA GLU A 105 4.91 -8.55 11.44
C GLU A 105 3.91 -7.45 11.01
N LEU A 106 3.88 -7.14 9.70
CA LEU A 106 2.93 -6.18 9.14
C LEU A 106 1.48 -6.70 9.21
N VAL A 107 1.30 -7.99 9.03
CA VAL A 107 0.00 -8.68 8.98
C VAL A 107 -0.54 -9.02 10.38
N ALA A 108 0.32 -9.30 11.35
CA ALA A 108 -0.06 -9.77 12.67
C ALA A 108 -1.12 -8.87 13.37
N PRO A 109 -0.97 -7.53 13.46
CA PRO A 109 -1.97 -6.70 14.14
C PRO A 109 -3.35 -6.72 13.47
N ILE A 110 -3.39 -6.97 12.14
CA ILE A 110 -4.66 -7.10 11.39
C ILE A 110 -5.30 -8.45 11.69
N SER A 111 -4.51 -9.52 11.70
CA SER A 111 -4.97 -10.88 12.02
C SER A 111 -5.50 -10.98 13.45
N GLU A 112 -4.88 -10.26 14.38
CA GLU A 112 -5.28 -10.17 15.78
C GLU A 112 -6.49 -9.22 16.01
N GLY A 113 -6.91 -8.52 14.97
CA GLY A 113 -8.01 -7.57 15.05
C GLY A 113 -7.69 -6.30 15.85
N THR A 114 -6.42 -5.97 16.07
CA THR A 114 -5.97 -4.75 16.78
C THR A 114 -5.79 -3.56 15.84
N ALA A 115 -5.53 -3.80 14.54
CA ALA A 115 -5.43 -2.78 13.51
C ALA A 115 -6.25 -3.18 12.26
N ASP A 116 -6.59 -2.20 11.44
CA ASP A 116 -7.24 -2.38 10.14
C ASP A 116 -6.29 -2.08 8.97
N MET A 117 -5.24 -1.32 9.26
CA MET A 117 -4.12 -1.03 8.37
C MET A 117 -2.83 -0.90 9.18
N VAL A 118 -1.75 -1.49 8.67
CA VAL A 118 -0.40 -1.36 9.23
C VAL A 118 0.54 -0.88 8.13
N GLN A 119 1.41 0.07 8.44
CA GLN A 119 2.42 0.56 7.51
C GLN A 119 3.83 0.41 8.06
N GLY A 120 4.78 0.16 7.15
CA GLY A 120 6.19 0.15 7.50
C GLY A 120 6.69 1.58 7.70
N HIS A 121 7.28 1.87 8.85
CA HIS A 121 7.93 3.13 9.15
C HIS A 121 9.44 3.00 8.90
N ARG A 122 9.92 3.67 7.85
CA ARG A 122 11.34 3.62 7.47
C ARG A 122 12.17 4.46 8.45
N SER A 123 13.27 3.89 8.96
CA SER A 123 14.23 4.57 9.82
C SER A 123 14.84 5.82 9.13
N HIS A 124 14.97 5.80 7.81
CA HIS A 124 15.48 6.91 7.01
C HIS A 124 14.53 7.25 5.85
N VAL A 125 13.80 8.35 5.98
CA VAL A 125 13.02 8.92 4.88
C VAL A 125 13.92 9.82 4.03
N ALA A 126 14.24 9.36 2.83
CA ALA A 126 15.28 9.94 1.98
C ALA A 126 14.96 11.33 1.41
N ARG A 127 13.69 11.79 1.47
CA ARG A 127 13.28 13.05 0.82
C ARG A 127 12.61 14.02 1.79
N ILE A 128 13.10 15.25 1.80
CA ILE A 128 12.51 16.37 2.57
C ILE A 128 11.04 16.58 2.19
N SER A 129 10.70 16.44 0.90
CA SER A 129 9.33 16.59 0.41
C SER A 129 8.38 15.50 0.92
N GLU A 130 8.84 14.25 1.11
CA GLU A 130 8.06 13.18 1.74
C GLU A 130 7.80 13.49 3.22
N ARG A 131 8.83 13.97 3.92
CA ARG A 131 8.71 14.39 5.33
C ARG A 131 7.70 15.51 5.51
N LEU A 132 7.69 16.49 4.60
CA LEU A 132 6.72 17.58 4.62
C LEU A 132 5.29 17.08 4.40
N VAL A 133 5.06 16.24 3.39
CA VAL A 133 3.73 15.65 3.13
C VAL A 133 3.28 14.79 4.32
N THR A 134 4.18 14.02 4.92
CA THR A 134 3.90 13.24 6.13
C THR A 134 3.52 14.13 7.31
N ALA A 135 4.26 15.22 7.55
CA ALA A 135 3.92 16.17 8.62
C ALA A 135 2.53 16.81 8.41
N ILE A 136 2.19 17.15 7.17
CA ILE A 136 0.85 17.67 6.84
C ILE A 136 -0.22 16.58 7.07
N ALA A 137 0.04 15.34 6.67
CA ALA A 137 -0.88 14.22 6.89
C ALA A 137 -1.13 13.96 8.39
N ALA A 138 -0.07 14.02 9.19
CA ALA A 138 -0.14 13.85 10.65
C ALA A 138 -1.03 14.88 11.35
N LEU A 139 -1.28 16.03 10.72
CA LEU A 139 -2.28 16.99 11.22
C LEU A 139 -3.71 16.46 11.13
N GLY A 140 -4.00 15.51 10.27
CA GLY A 140 -5.33 14.93 10.05
C GLY A 140 -5.59 13.63 10.79
N GLY A 141 -4.53 12.94 11.27
CA GLY A 141 -4.65 11.64 11.94
C GLY A 141 -3.30 11.04 12.29
N PRO A 142 -3.26 9.86 12.88
CA PRO A 142 -2.03 9.16 13.27
C PRO A 142 -1.34 8.57 12.04
N VAL A 143 -0.74 9.43 11.22
CA VAL A 143 -0.04 9.06 9.98
C VAL A 143 1.45 9.30 10.18
N GLY A 144 2.22 8.23 10.25
CA GLY A 144 3.68 8.28 10.36
C GLY A 144 4.36 8.32 8.98
N ASP A 145 5.14 7.28 8.58
CA ASP A 145 5.78 7.28 7.26
C ASP A 145 4.78 7.07 6.11
N SER A 146 4.15 8.18 5.71
CA SER A 146 3.12 8.18 4.67
C SER A 146 3.63 7.88 3.26
N GLY A 147 4.94 7.89 3.05
CA GLY A 147 5.58 7.68 1.75
C GLY A 147 5.98 6.22 1.48
N THR A 148 5.89 5.34 2.47
CA THR A 148 6.25 3.92 2.28
C THR A 148 5.32 3.23 1.27
N GLY A 149 5.85 2.36 0.42
CA GLY A 149 5.09 1.42 -0.41
C GLY A 149 4.68 0.14 0.33
N PHE A 150 5.20 -0.09 1.55
CA PHE A 150 5.05 -1.32 2.31
C PHE A 150 3.95 -1.20 3.35
N ARG A 151 2.78 -1.75 3.05
CA ARG A 151 1.59 -1.66 3.90
C ARG A 151 0.77 -2.94 3.84
N ALA A 152 0.14 -3.30 4.97
CA ALA A 152 -0.91 -4.29 5.03
C ALA A 152 -2.25 -3.62 5.35
N LEU A 153 -3.33 -4.09 4.75
CA LEU A 153 -4.70 -3.62 4.97
C LEU A 153 -5.67 -4.81 4.96
N ARG A 154 -6.75 -4.70 5.70
CA ARG A 154 -7.90 -5.57 5.45
C ARG A 154 -8.37 -5.38 4.01
N ALA A 155 -8.68 -6.47 3.33
CA ALA A 155 -9.04 -6.41 1.91
C ALA A 155 -10.36 -5.67 1.65
N ASP A 156 -11.32 -5.77 2.55
CA ASP A 156 -12.58 -5.02 2.48
C ASP A 156 -12.37 -3.52 2.61
N LEU A 157 -11.50 -3.08 3.52
CA LEU A 157 -11.09 -1.68 3.62
C LEU A 157 -10.39 -1.23 2.33
N ALA A 158 -9.38 -1.98 1.87
CA ALA A 158 -8.58 -1.64 0.69
C ALA A 158 -9.45 -1.38 -0.56
N ARG A 159 -10.47 -2.23 -0.79
CA ARG A 159 -11.40 -2.09 -1.92
C ARG A 159 -12.30 -0.86 -1.82
N GLN A 160 -12.55 -0.35 -0.62
CA GLN A 160 -13.39 0.83 -0.38
C GLN A 160 -12.63 2.15 -0.46
N LEU A 161 -11.28 2.13 -0.42
CA LEU A 161 -10.50 3.37 -0.40
C LEU A 161 -10.64 4.14 -1.71
N ASP A 162 -11.05 5.39 -1.61
CA ASP A 162 -10.92 6.36 -2.69
C ASP A 162 -9.63 7.16 -2.49
N ILE A 163 -8.56 6.73 -3.16
CA ILE A 163 -7.23 7.30 -3.00
C ILE A 163 -7.05 8.39 -4.06
N PRO A 164 -7.20 9.66 -3.72
CA PRO A 164 -7.02 10.75 -4.66
C PRO A 164 -5.54 11.09 -4.87
N GLY A 165 -5.25 11.77 -5.98
CA GLY A 165 -3.92 12.27 -6.31
C GLY A 165 -3.09 11.33 -7.18
N SER A 166 -1.79 11.59 -7.26
CA SER A 166 -0.82 10.84 -8.08
C SER A 166 0.16 10.00 -7.27
N CYS A 167 0.15 10.15 -5.95
CA CYS A 167 1.00 9.46 -4.98
C CYS A 167 0.17 9.03 -3.78
N ILE A 168 0.51 7.88 -3.20
CA ILE A 168 -0.10 7.42 -1.94
C ILE A 168 0.36 8.21 -0.72
N CYS A 169 1.39 9.08 -0.89
CA CYS A 169 1.97 9.85 0.22
C CYS A 169 0.90 10.66 0.95
N GLY A 170 0.59 10.27 2.16
CA GLY A 170 -0.45 10.87 3.02
C GLY A 170 -1.88 10.50 2.65
N SER A 171 -2.23 10.37 1.38
CA SER A 171 -3.62 10.22 0.97
C SER A 171 -4.22 8.86 1.35
N LEU A 172 -3.49 7.76 1.20
CA LEU A 172 -4.00 6.43 1.53
C LEU A 172 -4.29 6.28 3.03
N ALA A 173 -3.34 6.65 3.87
CA ALA A 173 -3.50 6.53 5.32
C ALA A 173 -4.58 7.48 5.87
N LEU A 174 -4.65 8.73 5.35
CA LEU A 174 -5.73 9.66 5.73
C LEU A 174 -7.10 9.19 5.30
N GLU A 175 -7.22 8.61 4.11
CA GLU A 175 -8.50 8.06 3.63
C GLU A 175 -8.94 6.87 4.48
N ALA A 176 -8.02 5.95 4.81
CA ALA A 176 -8.29 4.84 5.72
C ALA A 176 -8.74 5.37 7.10
N HIS A 177 -8.00 6.34 7.66
CA HIS A 177 -8.35 6.95 8.94
C HIS A 177 -9.71 7.66 8.92
N ALA A 178 -10.03 8.39 7.86
CA ALA A 178 -11.32 9.07 7.68
C ALA A 178 -12.52 8.12 7.59
N ARG A 179 -12.27 6.84 7.28
CA ARG A 179 -13.25 5.73 7.32
C ARG A 179 -13.30 5.01 8.67
N GLY A 180 -12.57 5.51 9.67
CA GLY A 180 -12.56 4.92 11.02
C GLY A 180 -11.57 3.75 11.18
N ALA A 181 -10.68 3.52 10.20
CA ALA A 181 -9.68 2.46 10.32
C ALA A 181 -8.67 2.75 11.43
N ARG A 182 -8.33 1.72 12.19
CA ARG A 182 -7.26 1.74 13.19
C ARG A 182 -5.94 1.55 12.47
N LEU A 183 -5.08 2.56 12.55
CA LEU A 183 -3.77 2.56 11.93
C LEU A 183 -2.70 2.14 12.94
N ALA A 184 -1.75 1.31 12.51
CA ALA A 184 -0.55 0.95 13.26
C ALA A 184 0.69 1.06 12.35
N GLU A 185 1.86 1.09 12.98
CA GLU A 185 3.16 1.14 12.29
C GLU A 185 4.12 0.13 12.88
N ILE A 186 4.97 -0.41 12.03
CA ILE A 186 6.13 -1.18 12.42
C ILE A 186 7.40 -0.51 11.87
N ALA A 187 8.45 -0.44 12.66
CA ALA A 187 9.74 0.07 12.18
C ALA A 187 10.33 -0.90 11.15
N ILE A 188 10.79 -0.37 10.01
CA ILE A 188 11.45 -1.16 8.97
C ILE A 188 12.73 -0.48 8.50
N ASP A 189 13.70 -1.29 8.08
CA ASP A 189 14.89 -0.84 7.39
C ASP A 189 14.76 -1.17 5.90
N ALA A 190 14.54 -0.14 5.08
CA ALA A 190 14.48 -0.29 3.64
C ALA A 190 15.87 -0.65 3.09
N ARG A 191 15.93 -1.62 2.20
CA ARG A 191 17.18 -2.06 1.57
C ARG A 191 17.65 -1.03 0.53
N PRO A 192 18.93 -0.66 0.49
CA PRO A 192 19.43 0.22 -0.56
C PRO A 192 19.46 -0.52 -1.91
N VAL A 193 18.84 0.04 -2.93
CA VAL A 193 18.90 -0.49 -4.30
C VAL A 193 19.88 0.35 -5.14
N PRO A 194 21.01 -0.21 -5.58
CA PRO A 194 21.98 0.50 -6.42
C PRO A 194 21.37 0.95 -7.75
N GLY A 195 21.77 2.13 -8.22
CA GLY A 195 21.42 2.62 -9.57
C GLY A 195 20.02 3.22 -9.73
N ARG A 196 19.21 3.31 -8.68
CA ARG A 196 17.89 3.95 -8.76
C ARG A 196 18.00 5.47 -8.81
N ARG A 197 17.70 6.07 -9.98
CA ARG A 197 17.49 7.53 -10.07
C ARG A 197 16.10 7.86 -9.48
N ARG A 198 16.07 8.34 -8.25
CA ARG A 198 14.85 8.85 -7.61
C ARG A 198 14.41 10.12 -8.34
N ARG A 199 13.34 10.04 -9.12
CA ARG A 199 12.79 11.21 -9.82
C ARG A 199 12.33 12.25 -8.80
N ILE A 200 12.81 13.48 -8.94
CA ILE A 200 12.48 14.60 -8.07
C ILE A 200 11.01 14.98 -8.25
N ALA A 201 10.36 15.18 -7.17
CA ALA A 201 8.92 15.18 -7.03
C ALA A 201 8.32 16.59 -7.17
N TRP A 202 8.27 17.15 -8.36
CA TRP A 202 7.33 18.23 -8.67
C TRP A 202 5.87 17.84 -8.34
N ASN A 203 5.55 16.55 -8.41
CA ASN A 203 4.24 16.00 -8.01
C ASN A 203 3.94 16.19 -6.51
N HIS A 204 4.95 16.35 -5.65
CA HIS A 204 4.70 16.51 -4.21
C HIS A 204 4.12 17.87 -3.81
N ALA A 205 4.26 18.91 -4.61
CA ALA A 205 3.63 20.22 -4.30
C ALA A 205 2.09 20.11 -4.41
N GLY A 206 1.60 19.56 -5.54
CA GLY A 206 0.17 19.29 -5.70
C GLY A 206 -0.37 18.29 -4.68
N GLN A 207 0.44 17.26 -4.36
CA GLN A 207 0.09 16.27 -3.35
C GLN A 207 -0.01 16.89 -1.95
N ALA A 208 0.88 17.79 -1.56
CA ALA A 208 0.83 18.48 -0.28
C ALA A 208 -0.46 19.30 -0.10
N VAL A 209 -0.90 20.02 -1.15
CA VAL A 209 -2.18 20.75 -1.13
C VAL A 209 -3.36 19.78 -0.97
N LEU A 210 -3.36 18.68 -1.71
CA LEU A 210 -4.40 17.66 -1.61
C LEU A 210 -4.47 17.08 -0.20
N VAL A 211 -3.33 16.65 0.36
CA VAL A 211 -3.22 16.06 1.69
C VAL A 211 -3.64 17.05 2.78
N ALA A 212 -3.29 18.33 2.63
CA ALA A 212 -3.74 19.39 3.55
C ALA A 212 -5.28 19.51 3.57
N ARG A 213 -5.92 19.49 2.38
CA ARG A 213 -7.39 19.49 2.29
C ARG A 213 -8.01 18.25 2.93
N MET A 214 -7.41 17.07 2.73
CA MET A 214 -7.85 15.83 3.36
C MET A 214 -7.71 15.88 4.89
N ALA A 215 -6.57 16.37 5.40
CA ALA A 215 -6.34 16.52 6.83
C ALA A 215 -7.37 17.45 7.50
N VAL A 216 -7.70 18.57 6.88
CA VAL A 216 -8.75 19.48 7.36
C VAL A 216 -10.11 18.78 7.39
N ARG A 217 -10.45 18.01 6.33
CA ARG A 217 -11.73 17.26 6.28
C ARG A 217 -11.79 16.17 7.35
N ALA A 218 -10.70 15.44 7.58
CA ALA A 218 -10.62 14.41 8.62
C ALA A 218 -10.86 15.00 10.03
N ARG A 219 -10.24 16.16 10.33
CA ARG A 219 -10.48 16.89 11.59
C ARG A 219 -11.92 17.32 11.76
N ARG A 220 -12.54 17.91 10.73
CA ARG A 220 -13.93 18.39 10.80
C ARG A 220 -14.93 17.25 11.10
N LYS A 221 -14.73 16.08 10.49
CA LYS A 221 -15.57 14.90 10.76
C LYS A 221 -15.49 14.44 12.24
N ARG A 222 -14.32 14.56 12.85
CA ARG A 222 -14.13 14.21 14.28
C ARG A 222 -14.83 15.16 15.23
N HIS A 223 -14.86 16.46 14.92
CA HIS A 223 -15.48 17.48 15.78
C HIS A 223 -16.98 17.66 15.54
N GLY A 224 -17.49 17.25 14.38
CA GLY A 224 -18.90 17.34 14.03
C GLY A 224 -19.73 16.09 14.36
N GLY A 225 -19.12 15.01 14.84
CA GLY A 225 -19.80 13.78 15.27
C GLY A 225 -20.09 13.70 16.78
N SER A 226 -19.90 14.78 17.52
CA SER A 226 -20.13 14.88 18.97
C SER A 226 -21.33 15.80 19.32
N ALA A 227 -22.34 15.87 18.45
CA ALA A 227 -23.60 16.57 18.71
C ALA A 227 -24.78 15.61 18.63
#